data_8079c4c97058f06105a5591531601665
#
_entry.id   8079c4c97058f06105a5591531601665
#
_cell.length_a   1.000
_cell.length_b   1.000
_cell.length_c   1.000
_cell.angle_alpha   90.00
_cell.angle_beta   90.00
_cell.angle_gamma   90.00
#
_symmetry.space_group_name_H-M   'P 1'
#
loop_
_entity.id
_entity.type
_entity.pdbx_description
1 polymer ?
#
loop_
_entity_poly.entity_id
_entity_poly.type
_entity_poly.pdbx_seq_one_letter_code
_entity_poly.pdbx_strand_id
1 'polypeptide(L)'
;MKKVILYIHGKGGSHLEAEQYKKNCSGFDIIGIDYNDYLPWIVQNQIQAAYQNAHKRYDHIYVIANSIGAYFAMHTLQACNIEKALFISPVLDMERLILDMMSWANVSETDLHEKVEIPTDFGETLSWKYLCFVRENPIIWNIPTEILYAGNDNLVSRKTVNEFLSNHKAHLTVMENGEHWFHTDEQLAFLDVWMKKAIG
;
A
#
# COMPACT_ATOMS: atom_id res chain seq x y z
N MET A 1 26.69 -3.51 -7.29
CA MET A 1 25.53 -2.57 -7.42
C MET A 1 24.80 -2.53 -6.10
N LYS A 2 24.55 -1.33 -5.59
CA LYS A 2 23.87 -1.13 -4.30
C LYS A 2 22.34 -1.16 -4.51
N LYS A 3 21.64 -1.94 -3.70
CA LYS A 3 20.20 -2.11 -3.76
C LYS A 3 19.55 -1.57 -2.49
N VAL A 4 18.39 -0.93 -2.63
CA VAL A 4 17.60 -0.46 -1.48
C VAL A 4 16.13 -0.81 -1.66
N ILE A 5 15.48 -1.05 -0.55
CA ILE A 5 14.03 -1.19 -0.43
C ILE A 5 13.52 0.02 0.36
N LEU A 6 12.55 0.72 -0.21
CA LEU A 6 11.76 1.73 0.50
C LEU A 6 10.54 1.03 1.09
N TYR A 7 10.42 1.08 2.42
CA TYR A 7 9.28 0.50 3.12
C TYR A 7 8.24 1.58 3.46
N ILE A 8 7.00 1.35 3.03
CA ILE A 8 5.85 2.25 3.21
C ILE A 8 4.80 1.51 4.03
N HIS A 9 4.64 1.90 5.28
CA HIS A 9 3.78 1.20 6.23
C HIS A 9 2.28 1.44 5.99
N GLY A 10 1.43 0.63 6.61
CA GLY A 10 -0.01 0.80 6.65
C GLY A 10 -0.47 1.78 7.73
N LYS A 11 -1.79 1.99 7.84
CA LYS A 11 -2.38 2.79 8.90
C LYS A 11 -2.12 2.14 10.26
N GLY A 12 -1.69 2.96 11.23
CA GLY A 12 -1.31 2.48 12.56
C GLY A 12 0.05 1.79 12.63
N GLY A 13 0.73 1.61 11.48
CA GLY A 13 2.08 1.08 11.40
C GLY A 13 3.15 2.14 11.63
N SER A 14 4.41 1.77 11.40
CA SER A 14 5.57 2.61 11.64
C SER A 14 6.70 2.28 10.66
N HIS A 15 7.53 3.27 10.34
CA HIS A 15 8.76 3.07 9.57
C HIS A 15 9.72 2.03 10.19
N LEU A 16 9.64 1.81 11.51
CA LEU A 16 10.46 0.83 12.23
C LEU A 16 10.14 -0.62 11.86
N GLU A 17 8.95 -0.89 11.34
CA GLU A 17 8.58 -2.22 10.84
C GLU A 17 9.46 -2.69 9.68
N ALA A 18 10.17 -1.78 9.01
CA ALA A 18 11.18 -2.09 8.00
C ALA A 18 12.22 -3.10 8.49
N GLU A 19 12.56 -3.09 9.79
CA GLU A 19 13.54 -3.97 10.39
C GLU A 19 13.17 -5.46 10.28
N GLN A 20 11.88 -5.80 10.35
CA GLN A 20 11.40 -7.20 10.27
C GLN A 20 11.73 -7.86 8.92
N TYR A 21 11.85 -7.07 7.85
CA TYR A 21 12.12 -7.58 6.50
C TYR A 21 13.60 -7.82 6.21
N LYS A 22 14.52 -7.30 7.04
CA LYS A 22 15.98 -7.45 6.83
C LYS A 22 16.42 -8.91 6.75
N LYS A 23 15.83 -9.77 7.56
CA LYS A 23 16.13 -11.22 7.57
C LYS A 23 15.78 -11.93 6.25
N ASN A 24 14.87 -11.35 5.45
CA ASN A 24 14.36 -11.94 4.22
C ASN A 24 14.95 -11.29 2.95
N CYS A 25 15.57 -10.11 3.08
CA CYS A 25 16.04 -9.29 1.97
C CYS A 25 17.57 -9.12 2.02
N SER A 26 18.28 -10.26 2.00
CA SER A 26 19.76 -10.24 2.02
C SER A 26 20.32 -9.49 0.81
N GLY A 27 21.27 -8.60 1.06
CA GLY A 27 21.91 -7.79 0.01
C GLY A 27 21.17 -6.49 -0.34
N PHE A 28 20.13 -6.15 0.42
CA PHE A 28 19.44 -4.87 0.33
C PHE A 28 19.64 -4.06 1.61
N ASP A 29 19.82 -2.75 1.45
CA ASP A 29 19.50 -1.81 2.52
C ASP A 29 17.99 -1.63 2.56
N ILE A 30 17.40 -1.45 3.75
CA ILE A 30 15.97 -1.18 3.89
C ILE A 30 15.80 0.13 4.64
N ILE A 31 14.99 1.03 4.06
CA ILE A 31 14.69 2.35 4.61
C ILE A 31 13.19 2.45 4.81
N GLY A 32 12.75 2.49 6.06
CA GLY A 32 11.37 2.80 6.40
C GLY A 32 11.10 4.30 6.26
N ILE A 33 9.99 4.64 5.60
CA ILE A 33 9.61 6.05 5.41
C ILE A 33 8.75 6.49 6.57
N ASP A 34 9.22 7.51 7.29
CA ASP A 34 8.55 8.07 8.46
C ASP A 34 7.47 9.06 8.04
N TYR A 35 6.21 8.72 8.33
CA TYR A 35 5.06 9.59 8.20
C TYR A 35 3.98 9.19 9.20
N ASN A 36 3.19 10.17 9.64
CA ASN A 36 2.12 9.97 10.63
C ASN A 36 0.77 10.48 10.11
N ASP A 37 0.74 11.03 8.90
CA ASP A 37 -0.46 11.47 8.22
C ASP A 37 -0.91 10.43 7.20
N TYR A 38 -2.20 10.39 6.89
CA TYR A 38 -2.75 9.46 5.90
C TYR A 38 -3.48 10.19 4.76
N LEU A 39 -3.13 11.45 4.57
CA LEU A 39 -3.60 12.26 3.46
C LEU A 39 -2.58 12.20 2.31
N PRO A 40 -2.96 11.73 1.11
CA PRO A 40 -2.02 11.49 0.02
C PRO A 40 -1.24 12.73 -0.39
N TRP A 41 -1.85 13.91 -0.37
CA TRP A 41 -1.18 15.19 -0.68
C TRP A 41 -0.15 15.64 0.38
N ILE A 42 -0.13 14.99 1.55
CA ILE A 42 0.89 15.21 2.59
C ILE A 42 1.96 14.12 2.48
N VAL A 43 1.55 12.85 2.54
CA VAL A 43 2.46 11.69 2.56
C VAL A 43 3.34 11.61 1.32
N GLN A 44 2.84 12.05 0.16
CA GLN A 44 3.63 12.07 -1.07
C GLN A 44 4.95 12.83 -0.92
N ASN A 45 5.03 13.86 -0.08
CA ASN A 45 6.25 14.65 0.07
C ASN A 45 7.35 13.83 0.78
N GLN A 46 7.00 13.05 1.81
CA GLN A 46 7.94 12.19 2.52
C GLN A 46 8.42 11.03 1.61
N ILE A 47 7.50 10.40 0.89
CA ILE A 47 7.84 9.30 -0.03
C ILE A 47 8.74 9.83 -1.17
N GLN A 48 8.39 10.96 -1.76
CA GLN A 48 9.18 11.57 -2.84
C GLN A 48 10.57 11.96 -2.37
N ALA A 49 10.70 12.55 -1.17
CA ALA A 49 11.99 12.90 -0.59
C ALA A 49 12.85 11.66 -0.33
N ALA A 50 12.26 10.58 0.22
CA ALA A 50 12.94 9.31 0.44
C ALA A 50 13.44 8.69 -0.87
N TYR A 51 12.59 8.68 -1.92
CA TYR A 51 12.96 8.21 -3.24
C TYR A 51 14.13 9.01 -3.83
N GLN A 52 14.06 10.33 -3.80
CA GLN A 52 15.13 11.20 -4.33
C GLN A 52 16.46 11.00 -3.60
N ASN A 53 16.43 10.80 -2.28
CA ASN A 53 17.62 10.50 -1.50
C ASN A 53 18.18 9.11 -1.82
N ALA A 54 17.32 8.12 -2.00
CA ALA A 54 17.71 6.78 -2.41
C ALA A 54 18.32 6.79 -3.82
N HIS A 55 17.69 7.46 -4.77
CA HIS A 55 18.14 7.53 -6.17
C HIS A 55 19.54 8.11 -6.35
N LYS A 56 20.00 8.97 -5.41
CA LYS A 56 21.37 9.50 -5.41
C LYS A 56 22.44 8.52 -4.92
N ARG A 57 22.05 7.44 -4.24
CA ARG A 57 22.96 6.58 -3.46
C ARG A 57 22.93 5.12 -3.87
N TYR A 58 21.86 4.69 -4.53
CA TYR A 58 21.60 3.29 -4.89
C TYR A 58 21.37 3.15 -6.39
N ASP A 59 21.83 2.03 -6.92
CA ASP A 59 21.69 1.70 -8.34
C ASP A 59 20.29 1.13 -8.65
N HIS A 60 19.70 0.41 -7.69
CA HIS A 60 18.42 -0.25 -7.83
C HIS A 60 17.51 0.03 -6.62
N ILE A 61 16.30 0.45 -6.87
CA ILE A 61 15.30 0.80 -5.85
C ILE A 61 14.10 -0.13 -5.97
N TYR A 62 13.70 -0.70 -4.85
CA TYR A 62 12.53 -1.55 -4.68
C TYR A 62 11.59 -0.94 -3.67
N VAL A 63 10.34 -1.39 -3.66
CA VAL A 63 9.33 -0.94 -2.69
C VAL A 63 8.73 -2.14 -2.00
N ILE A 64 8.58 -2.06 -0.67
CA ILE A 64 7.66 -2.89 0.11
C ILE A 64 6.59 -1.96 0.66
N ALA A 65 5.33 -2.29 0.47
CA ALA A 65 4.24 -1.47 0.99
C ALA A 65 3.10 -2.30 1.58
N ASN A 66 2.58 -1.84 2.71
CA ASN A 66 1.53 -2.49 3.49
C ASN A 66 0.22 -1.70 3.36
N SER A 67 -0.89 -2.38 3.08
CA SER A 67 -2.25 -1.83 3.13
C SER A 67 -2.37 -0.49 2.36
N ILE A 68 -2.77 0.60 3.01
CA ILE A 68 -2.85 1.94 2.41
C ILE A 68 -1.48 2.46 1.91
N GLY A 69 -0.38 1.95 2.47
CA GLY A 69 0.97 2.28 1.99
C GLY A 69 1.17 1.91 0.52
N ALA A 70 0.48 0.87 0.01
CA ALA A 70 0.52 0.51 -1.40
C ALA A 70 -0.14 1.59 -2.28
N TYR A 71 -1.28 2.14 -1.86
CA TYR A 71 -1.89 3.29 -2.55
C TYR A 71 -0.95 4.49 -2.58
N PHE A 72 -0.32 4.84 -1.45
CA PHE A 72 0.63 5.96 -1.40
C PHE A 72 1.86 5.72 -2.26
N ALA A 73 2.37 4.47 -2.28
CA ALA A 73 3.47 4.08 -3.18
C ALA A 73 3.08 4.29 -4.65
N MET A 74 1.94 3.75 -5.07
CA MET A 74 1.47 3.86 -6.44
C MET A 74 1.23 5.32 -6.82
N HIS A 75 0.52 6.08 -5.99
CA HIS A 75 0.23 7.49 -6.25
C HIS A 75 1.51 8.32 -6.43
N THR A 76 2.52 8.10 -5.57
CA THR A 76 3.72 8.95 -5.55
C THR A 76 4.80 8.49 -6.52
N LEU A 77 4.98 7.17 -6.69
CA LEU A 77 6.14 6.59 -7.37
C LEU A 77 5.85 6.09 -8.80
N GLN A 78 4.62 6.25 -9.32
CA GLN A 78 4.21 5.74 -10.63
C GLN A 78 5.09 6.21 -11.81
N ALA A 79 5.73 7.37 -11.69
CA ALA A 79 6.65 7.91 -12.68
C ALA A 79 8.13 7.75 -12.31
N CYS A 80 8.43 7.01 -11.23
CA CYS A 80 9.77 6.81 -10.72
C CYS A 80 10.39 5.51 -11.27
N ASN A 81 11.72 5.46 -11.28
CA ASN A 81 12.46 4.25 -11.67
C ASN A 81 12.53 3.28 -10.48
N ILE A 82 11.56 2.39 -10.38
CA ILE A 82 11.44 1.33 -9.39
C ILE A 82 11.54 -0.02 -10.10
N GLU A 83 12.42 -0.89 -9.64
CA GLU A 83 12.65 -2.21 -10.23
C GLU A 83 11.47 -3.15 -10.02
N LYS A 84 10.94 -3.19 -8.80
CA LYS A 84 9.83 -4.05 -8.40
C LYS A 84 9.16 -3.50 -7.14
N ALA A 85 7.87 -3.72 -7.02
CA ALA A 85 7.10 -3.49 -5.81
C ALA A 85 6.59 -4.80 -5.21
N LEU A 86 6.58 -4.89 -3.89
CA LEU A 86 6.04 -5.99 -3.09
C LEU A 86 4.95 -5.42 -2.20
N PHE A 87 3.71 -5.77 -2.48
CA PHE A 87 2.55 -5.25 -1.77
C PHE A 87 1.92 -6.32 -0.89
N ILE A 88 1.67 -5.99 0.38
CA ILE A 88 1.10 -6.88 1.40
C ILE A 88 -0.28 -6.35 1.77
N SER A 89 -1.32 -7.15 1.58
CA SER A 89 -2.73 -6.76 1.78
C SER A 89 -3.05 -5.36 1.23
N PRO A 90 -2.74 -5.07 -0.05
CA PRO A 90 -2.68 -3.69 -0.53
C PRO A 90 -4.05 -3.06 -0.76
N VAL A 91 -4.17 -1.79 -0.46
CA VAL A 91 -5.24 -0.93 -1.01
C VAL A 91 -4.85 -0.56 -2.45
N LEU A 92 -5.46 -1.24 -3.41
CA LEU A 92 -5.16 -1.11 -4.85
C LEU A 92 -6.08 -0.11 -5.56
N ASP A 93 -7.25 0.16 -4.99
CA ASP A 93 -8.24 1.11 -5.46
C ASP A 93 -8.81 1.90 -4.27
N MET A 94 -8.32 3.11 -4.09
CA MET A 94 -8.71 3.96 -2.96
C MET A 94 -10.11 4.54 -3.15
N GLU A 95 -10.53 4.84 -4.39
CA GLU A 95 -11.90 5.30 -4.63
C GLU A 95 -12.89 4.22 -4.21
N ARG A 96 -12.65 2.97 -4.65
CA ARG A 96 -13.47 1.83 -4.28
C ARG A 96 -13.56 1.64 -2.77
N LEU A 97 -12.41 1.73 -2.07
CA LEU A 97 -12.39 1.61 -0.61
C LEU A 97 -13.22 2.72 0.06
N ILE A 98 -13.10 3.97 -0.40
CA ILE A 98 -13.90 5.08 0.14
C ILE A 98 -15.40 4.82 -0.08
N LEU A 99 -15.80 4.37 -1.28
CA LEU A 99 -17.19 4.06 -1.60
C LEU A 99 -17.72 2.88 -0.77
N ASP A 100 -16.91 1.87 -0.52
CA ASP A 100 -17.27 0.75 0.35
C ASP A 100 -17.44 1.24 1.80
N MET A 101 -16.55 2.07 2.32
CA MET A 101 -16.69 2.69 3.65
C MET A 101 -17.94 3.58 3.76
N MET A 102 -18.28 4.33 2.71
CA MET A 102 -19.52 5.11 2.66
C MET A 102 -20.74 4.19 2.73
N SER A 103 -20.71 3.07 1.99
CA SER A 103 -21.79 2.07 2.04
C SER A 103 -21.92 1.45 3.44
N TRP A 104 -20.83 1.11 4.12
CA TRP A 104 -20.85 0.56 5.48
C TRP A 104 -21.42 1.56 6.50
N ALA A 105 -21.14 2.86 6.30
CA ALA A 105 -21.66 3.94 7.15
C ALA A 105 -23.06 4.41 6.73
N ASN A 106 -23.66 3.87 5.66
CA ASN A 106 -24.91 4.33 5.07
C ASN A 106 -24.88 5.83 4.73
N VAL A 107 -23.78 6.28 4.13
CA VAL A 107 -23.54 7.66 3.70
C VAL A 107 -23.60 7.75 2.18
N SER A 108 -24.44 8.65 1.64
CA SER A 108 -24.47 8.95 0.21
C SER A 108 -23.37 9.97 -0.18
N GLU A 109 -23.05 10.05 -1.48
CA GLU A 109 -22.14 11.10 -1.97
C GLU A 109 -22.71 12.51 -1.74
N THR A 110 -24.02 12.69 -1.81
CA THR A 110 -24.68 13.96 -1.50
C THR A 110 -24.46 14.34 -0.04
N ASP A 111 -24.65 13.39 0.89
CA ASP A 111 -24.41 13.64 2.31
C ASP A 111 -22.95 14.02 2.58
N LEU A 112 -22.00 13.29 1.95
CA LEU A 112 -20.59 13.57 2.13
C LEU A 112 -20.17 14.91 1.52
N HIS A 113 -20.73 15.26 0.37
CA HIS A 113 -20.51 16.57 -0.26
C HIS A 113 -21.01 17.73 0.62
N GLU A 114 -22.25 17.59 1.18
CA GLU A 114 -22.84 18.64 2.01
C GLU A 114 -22.13 18.82 3.35
N LYS A 115 -21.71 17.70 3.98
CA LYS A 115 -21.08 17.71 5.31
C LYS A 115 -19.57 17.85 5.27
N VAL A 116 -18.95 17.65 4.11
CA VAL A 116 -17.50 17.70 3.84
C VAL A 116 -16.73 16.59 4.53
N GLU A 117 -16.98 16.34 5.80
CA GLU A 117 -16.39 15.27 6.61
C GLU A 117 -17.45 14.59 7.46
N ILE A 118 -17.41 13.25 7.52
CA ILE A 118 -18.34 12.44 8.32
C ILE A 118 -17.53 11.40 9.09
N PRO A 119 -17.46 11.51 10.42
CA PRO A 119 -16.88 10.45 11.26
C PRO A 119 -17.78 9.21 11.22
N THR A 120 -17.16 8.03 11.21
CA THR A 120 -17.85 6.74 11.19
C THR A 120 -17.71 5.99 12.51
N ASP A 121 -18.63 5.06 12.80
CA ASP A 121 -18.61 4.23 13.99
C ASP A 121 -17.43 3.23 14.02
N PHE A 122 -16.81 2.96 12.87
CA PHE A 122 -15.61 2.11 12.76
C PHE A 122 -14.28 2.89 12.83
N GLY A 123 -14.33 4.18 13.27
CA GLY A 123 -13.15 4.97 13.60
C GLY A 123 -12.47 5.66 12.43
N GLU A 124 -13.05 5.63 11.23
CA GLU A 124 -12.58 6.40 10.08
C GLU A 124 -13.39 7.69 9.92
N THR A 125 -12.80 8.70 9.30
CA THR A 125 -13.51 9.90 8.86
C THR A 125 -13.58 9.91 7.34
N LEU A 126 -14.79 9.81 6.80
CA LEU A 126 -15.03 10.01 5.38
C LEU A 126 -14.80 11.47 5.02
N SER A 127 -14.09 11.75 3.93
CA SER A 127 -13.77 13.10 3.50
C SER A 127 -14.11 13.31 2.03
N TRP A 128 -14.95 14.30 1.74
CA TRP A 128 -15.27 14.72 0.38
C TRP A 128 -14.02 15.13 -0.40
N LYS A 129 -13.14 15.89 0.25
CA LYS A 129 -11.87 16.30 -0.35
C LYS A 129 -11.00 15.09 -0.74
N TYR A 130 -10.99 14.04 0.09
CA TYR A 130 -10.21 12.84 -0.24
C TYR A 130 -10.80 12.11 -1.45
N LEU A 131 -12.11 11.93 -1.50
CA LEU A 131 -12.80 11.30 -2.62
C LEU A 131 -12.55 12.07 -3.93
N CYS A 132 -12.69 13.41 -3.91
CA CYS A 132 -12.37 14.24 -5.08
C CYS A 132 -10.91 14.09 -5.50
N PHE A 133 -9.98 14.14 -4.54
CA PHE A 133 -8.55 14.01 -4.83
C PHE A 133 -8.23 12.69 -5.54
N VAL A 134 -8.80 11.58 -5.09
CA VAL A 134 -8.58 10.26 -5.68
C VAL A 134 -9.08 10.22 -7.13
N ARG A 135 -10.25 10.78 -7.38
CA ARG A 135 -10.86 10.86 -8.74
C ARG A 135 -10.08 11.74 -9.70
N GLU A 136 -9.52 12.85 -9.18
CA GLU A 136 -8.72 13.79 -9.98
C GLU A 136 -7.29 13.31 -10.23
N ASN A 137 -6.80 12.34 -9.46
CA ASN A 137 -5.44 11.82 -9.55
C ASN A 137 -5.43 10.30 -9.79
N PRO A 138 -5.86 9.84 -10.97
CA PRO A 138 -5.86 8.42 -11.31
C PRO A 138 -4.45 7.84 -11.30
N ILE A 139 -4.31 6.61 -10.84
CA ILE A 139 -3.04 5.90 -10.78
C ILE A 139 -2.79 5.20 -12.12
N ILE A 140 -1.58 5.40 -12.68
CA ILE A 140 -1.08 4.69 -13.86
C ILE A 140 0.14 3.88 -13.44
N TRP A 141 -0.10 2.65 -12.95
CA TRP A 141 0.95 1.82 -12.38
C TRP A 141 1.51 0.82 -13.39
N ASN A 142 2.79 0.94 -13.73
CA ASN A 142 3.47 0.09 -14.70
C ASN A 142 4.65 -0.71 -14.12
N ILE A 143 4.89 -0.59 -12.81
CA ILE A 143 6.00 -1.24 -12.12
C ILE A 143 5.65 -2.71 -11.87
N PRO A 144 6.54 -3.67 -12.18
CA PRO A 144 6.34 -5.08 -11.86
C PRO A 144 6.03 -5.26 -10.37
N THR A 145 4.95 -5.95 -10.05
CA THR A 145 4.44 -6.01 -8.67
C THR A 145 4.16 -7.45 -8.25
N GLU A 146 4.65 -7.82 -7.07
CA GLU A 146 4.25 -9.04 -6.37
C GLU A 146 3.24 -8.66 -5.28
N ILE A 147 2.12 -9.36 -5.23
CA ILE A 147 1.04 -9.11 -4.26
C ILE A 147 0.89 -10.33 -3.35
N LEU A 148 0.95 -10.11 -2.05
CA LEU A 148 0.47 -11.04 -1.04
C LEU A 148 -0.91 -10.58 -0.57
N TYR A 149 -1.93 -11.42 -0.81
CA TYR A 149 -3.31 -11.13 -0.44
C TYR A 149 -3.79 -12.08 0.65
N ALA A 150 -4.47 -11.54 1.62
CA ALA A 150 -5.12 -12.29 2.70
C ALA A 150 -6.48 -12.80 2.23
N GLY A 151 -6.72 -14.11 2.27
CA GLY A 151 -7.97 -14.71 1.79
C GLY A 151 -9.20 -14.27 2.59
N ASN A 152 -9.02 -13.96 3.87
CA ASN A 152 -10.06 -13.42 4.77
C ASN A 152 -9.97 -11.89 4.91
N ASP A 153 -9.45 -11.20 3.90
CA ASP A 153 -9.39 -9.73 3.92
C ASP A 153 -10.81 -9.14 3.93
N ASN A 154 -11.13 -8.37 4.97
CA ASN A 154 -12.42 -7.73 5.15
C ASN A 154 -12.43 -6.25 4.70
N LEU A 155 -11.28 -5.73 4.26
CA LEU A 155 -11.12 -4.34 3.83
C LEU A 155 -11.06 -4.23 2.30
N VAL A 156 -10.29 -5.11 1.64
CA VAL A 156 -10.10 -5.10 0.19
C VAL A 156 -10.69 -6.36 -0.42
N SER A 157 -11.64 -6.19 -1.33
CA SER A 157 -12.30 -7.33 -1.95
C SER A 157 -11.39 -8.08 -2.94
N ARG A 158 -11.57 -9.40 -3.03
CA ARG A 158 -10.90 -10.21 -4.05
C ARG A 158 -11.18 -9.71 -5.48
N LYS A 159 -12.36 -9.14 -5.71
CA LYS A 159 -12.74 -8.55 -6.99
C LYS A 159 -11.81 -7.40 -7.36
N THR A 160 -11.57 -6.46 -6.44
CA THR A 160 -10.64 -5.32 -6.63
C THR A 160 -9.23 -5.81 -6.97
N VAL A 161 -8.76 -6.85 -6.28
CA VAL A 161 -7.45 -7.45 -6.57
C VAL A 161 -7.40 -8.04 -7.98
N ASN A 162 -8.43 -8.79 -8.39
CA ASN A 162 -8.50 -9.38 -9.73
C ASN A 162 -8.58 -8.32 -10.84
N GLU A 163 -9.30 -7.23 -10.62
CA GLU A 163 -9.35 -6.10 -11.54
C GLU A 163 -7.97 -5.44 -11.71
N PHE A 164 -7.24 -5.27 -10.61
CA PHE A 164 -5.87 -4.77 -10.67
C PHE A 164 -4.95 -5.71 -11.48
N LEU A 165 -5.01 -7.03 -11.22
CA LEU A 165 -4.20 -8.03 -11.95
C LEU A 165 -4.48 -8.03 -13.45
N SER A 166 -5.71 -7.77 -13.85
CA SER A 166 -6.10 -7.76 -15.27
C SER A 166 -5.52 -6.56 -16.04
N ASN A 167 -5.19 -5.48 -15.32
CA ASN A 167 -4.77 -4.22 -15.92
C ASN A 167 -3.29 -3.89 -15.70
N HIS A 168 -2.59 -4.65 -14.84
CA HIS A 168 -1.22 -4.32 -14.43
C HIS A 168 -0.30 -5.54 -14.49
N LYS A 169 1.02 -5.30 -14.58
CA LYS A 169 2.03 -6.35 -14.50
C LYS A 169 2.20 -6.80 -13.05
N ALA A 170 1.31 -7.65 -12.57
CA ALA A 170 1.34 -8.09 -11.19
C ALA A 170 1.12 -9.60 -11.06
N HIS A 171 1.75 -10.21 -10.06
CA HIS A 171 1.55 -11.60 -9.66
C HIS A 171 0.91 -11.66 -8.28
N LEU A 172 0.02 -12.61 -8.08
CA LEU A 172 -0.73 -12.78 -6.85
C LEU A 172 -0.33 -14.07 -6.14
N THR A 173 -0.03 -13.93 -4.87
CA THR A 173 0.00 -15.04 -3.90
C THR A 173 -1.10 -14.81 -2.88
N VAL A 174 -1.86 -15.85 -2.56
CA VAL A 174 -2.95 -15.81 -1.58
C VAL A 174 -2.59 -16.68 -0.41
N MET A 175 -2.73 -16.13 0.79
CA MET A 175 -2.83 -16.91 2.00
C MET A 175 -4.30 -17.10 2.34
N GLU A 176 -4.89 -18.27 2.04
CA GLU A 176 -6.34 -18.51 2.10
C GLU A 176 -6.96 -18.17 3.46
N ASN A 177 -6.27 -18.50 4.55
CA ASN A 177 -6.72 -18.20 5.92
C ASN A 177 -6.07 -16.92 6.49
N GLY A 178 -5.39 -16.12 5.65
CA GLY A 178 -4.76 -14.88 6.08
C GLY A 178 -5.79 -13.80 6.37
N GLU A 179 -5.50 -12.94 7.31
CA GLU A 179 -6.27 -11.73 7.64
C GLU A 179 -5.55 -10.50 7.09
N HIS A 180 -6.28 -9.40 6.89
CA HIS A 180 -5.72 -8.16 6.34
C HIS A 180 -4.40 -7.76 7.02
N TRP A 181 -4.35 -7.90 8.31
CA TRP A 181 -3.15 -7.70 9.11
C TRP A 181 -2.49 -9.04 9.44
N PHE A 182 -1.36 -9.33 8.78
CA PHE A 182 -0.55 -10.52 9.04
C PHE A 182 0.13 -10.41 10.40
N HIS A 183 -0.37 -11.11 11.42
CA HIS A 183 0.06 -10.94 12.82
C HIS A 183 0.27 -12.25 13.59
N THR A 184 -0.33 -13.37 13.15
CA THR A 184 -0.11 -14.67 13.81
C THR A 184 1.23 -15.28 13.36
N ASP A 185 1.78 -16.18 14.16
CA ASP A 185 3.03 -16.88 13.84
C ASP A 185 2.96 -17.58 12.47
N GLU A 186 1.82 -18.21 12.15
CA GLU A 186 1.59 -18.84 10.86
C GLU A 186 1.57 -17.83 9.71
N GLN A 187 0.87 -16.72 9.88
CA GLN A 187 0.79 -15.66 8.88
C GLN A 187 2.15 -15.00 8.66
N LEU A 188 2.91 -14.74 9.73
CA LEU A 188 4.26 -14.19 9.64
C LEU A 188 5.25 -15.18 8.99
N ALA A 189 5.14 -16.48 9.28
CA ALA A 189 5.95 -17.49 8.62
C ALA A 189 5.64 -17.57 7.11
N PHE A 190 4.38 -17.47 6.72
CA PHE A 190 3.97 -17.42 5.32
C PHE A 190 4.52 -16.18 4.61
N LEU A 191 4.38 -15.02 5.24
CA LEU A 191 4.93 -13.75 4.77
C LEU A 191 6.45 -13.83 4.55
N ASP A 192 7.19 -14.43 5.49
CA ASP A 192 8.64 -14.61 5.39
C ASP A 192 9.03 -15.47 4.18
N VAL A 193 8.32 -16.56 3.94
CA VAL A 193 8.55 -17.45 2.78
C VAL A 193 8.23 -16.72 1.47
N TRP A 194 7.08 -16.03 1.43
CA TRP A 194 6.68 -15.26 0.26
C TRP A 194 7.69 -14.14 -0.04
N MET A 195 8.11 -13.40 0.97
CA MET A 195 9.05 -12.28 0.81
C MET A 195 10.38 -12.72 0.18
N LYS A 196 10.96 -13.83 0.67
CA LYS A 196 12.20 -14.40 0.12
C LYS A 196 12.07 -14.76 -1.35
N LYS A 197 10.92 -15.30 -1.75
CA LYS A 197 10.64 -15.69 -3.13
C LYS A 197 10.36 -14.47 -4.02
N ALA A 198 9.62 -13.50 -3.51
CA ALA A 198 9.17 -12.33 -4.27
C ALA A 198 10.31 -11.34 -4.56
N ILE A 199 11.27 -11.19 -3.64
CA ILE A 199 12.37 -10.24 -3.77
C ILE A 199 13.48 -10.76 -4.70
N GLY A 200 13.67 -12.08 -4.79
CA GLY A 200 14.70 -12.73 -5.62
C GLY A 200 14.35 -12.69 -7.05
#